data_41b747ff85499e4626b1c8014cf02f8d
#
_entry.id   41b747ff85499e4626b1c8014cf02f8d
#
_cell.length_a   1.000
_cell.length_b   1.000
_cell.length_c   1.000
_cell.angle_alpha   90.00
_cell.angle_beta   90.00
_cell.angle_gamma   90.00
#
_symmetry.space_group_name_H-M   'P 1'
#
loop_
_entity.id
_entity.type
_entity.pdbx_description
1 polymer ?
#
loop_
_entity_poly.entity_id
_entity_poly.type
_entity_poly.pdbx_seq_one_letter_code
_entity_poly.pdbx_strand_id
1 'polypeptide(L)'
;MEALAQLREQTPELEKLGIQLACIVQGDAQEAAEFCGQYGMAQKCIPDPKKETYRKFGLDRATWGSLLFPSPELKERRRDNRTAGFGISIKNSLKSHCDILLLPGAAIVAKGGKILWLHRGKNPADLPAAEIVVAQAKKTLAR
;
A
#
# COMPACT_ATOMS: atom_id res chain seq x y z
N MET A 1 -5.11 3.35 -4.08
CA MET A 1 -4.68 2.72 -5.35
C MET A 1 -3.90 3.65 -6.25
N GLU A 2 -4.25 4.93 -6.29
CA GLU A 2 -3.44 5.97 -6.94
C GLU A 2 -1.99 5.97 -6.43
N ALA A 3 -1.77 5.86 -5.13
CA ALA A 3 -0.43 5.79 -4.54
C ALA A 3 0.42 4.63 -5.07
N LEU A 4 -0.18 3.48 -5.38
CA LEU A 4 0.55 2.35 -5.95
C LEU A 4 0.96 2.61 -7.41
N ALA A 5 0.09 3.23 -8.21
CA ALA A 5 0.41 3.63 -9.57
C ALA A 5 1.54 4.69 -9.59
N GLN A 6 1.46 5.67 -8.71
CA GLN A 6 2.51 6.70 -8.55
C GLN A 6 3.85 6.08 -8.10
N LEU A 7 3.83 5.14 -7.15
CA LEU A 7 5.04 4.42 -6.73
C LEU A 7 5.65 3.59 -7.86
N ARG A 8 4.81 2.97 -8.69
CA ARG A 8 5.29 2.26 -9.88
C ARG A 8 6.04 3.21 -10.82
N GLU A 9 5.53 4.41 -11.04
CA GLU A 9 6.19 5.42 -11.87
C GLU A 9 7.53 5.88 -11.30
N GLN A 10 7.68 5.87 -9.97
CA GLN A 10 8.92 6.20 -9.28
C GLN A 10 9.89 5.01 -9.13
N THR A 11 9.54 3.83 -9.62
CA THR A 11 10.40 2.65 -9.54
C THR A 11 11.80 2.89 -10.12
N PRO A 12 11.98 3.54 -11.30
CA PRO A 12 13.31 3.80 -11.84
C PRO A 12 14.18 4.67 -10.93
N GLU A 13 13.60 5.65 -10.24
CA GLU A 13 14.32 6.48 -9.28
C GLU A 13 14.75 5.69 -8.03
N LEU A 14 13.87 4.82 -7.54
CA LEU A 14 14.20 3.94 -6.41
C LEU A 14 15.29 2.93 -6.79
N GLU A 15 15.24 2.35 -7.98
CA GLU A 15 16.24 1.41 -8.48
C GLU A 15 17.62 2.07 -8.65
N LYS A 16 17.70 3.32 -9.10
CA LYS A 16 18.95 4.10 -9.13
C LYS A 16 19.56 4.28 -7.73
N LEU A 17 18.72 4.31 -6.70
CA LEU A 17 19.15 4.34 -5.29
C LEU A 17 19.48 2.94 -4.72
N GLY A 18 19.38 1.88 -5.52
CA GLY A 18 19.57 0.51 -5.08
C GLY A 18 18.42 -0.05 -4.27
N ILE A 19 17.23 0.56 -4.35
CA ILE A 19 16.03 0.16 -3.63
C ILE A 19 15.11 -0.61 -4.56
N GLN A 20 14.69 -1.78 -4.11
CA GLN A 20 13.67 -2.57 -4.80
C GLN A 20 12.30 -2.31 -4.18
N LEU A 21 11.32 -2.05 -5.03
CA LEU A 21 9.92 -1.91 -4.61
C LEU A 21 9.28 -3.30 -4.51
N ALA A 22 8.63 -3.56 -3.39
CA ALA A 22 7.77 -4.73 -3.21
C ALA A 22 6.41 -4.28 -2.64
N CYS A 23 5.34 -4.88 -3.13
CA CYS A 23 4.00 -4.65 -2.64
C CYS A 23 3.50 -5.89 -1.90
N ILE A 24 3.19 -5.74 -0.62
CA ILE A 24 2.59 -6.82 0.18
C ILE A 24 1.08 -6.72 0.05
N VAL A 25 0.46 -7.78 -0.41
CA VAL A 25 -0.97 -7.82 -0.69
C VAL A 25 -1.63 -8.90 0.14
N GLN A 26 -2.76 -8.58 0.75
CA GLN A 26 -3.64 -9.59 1.35
C GLN A 26 -4.16 -10.52 0.26
N GLY A 27 -4.39 -11.76 0.61
CA GLY A 27 -4.87 -12.75 -0.33
C GLY A 27 -3.80 -13.78 -0.72
N ASP A 28 -4.21 -14.74 -1.50
CA ASP A 28 -3.32 -15.79 -2.01
C ASP A 28 -2.48 -15.30 -3.21
N ALA A 29 -1.67 -16.21 -3.75
CA ALA A 29 -0.78 -15.89 -4.86
C ALA A 29 -1.54 -15.47 -6.13
N GLN A 30 -2.71 -16.06 -6.40
CA GLN A 30 -3.53 -15.72 -7.54
C GLN A 30 -4.17 -14.35 -7.38
N GLU A 31 -4.78 -14.09 -6.23
CA GLU A 31 -5.39 -12.79 -5.90
C GLU A 31 -4.35 -11.66 -5.95
N ALA A 32 -3.15 -11.89 -5.42
CA ALA A 32 -2.05 -10.94 -5.47
C ALA A 32 -1.61 -10.66 -6.91
N ALA A 33 -1.45 -11.69 -7.74
CA ALA A 33 -1.07 -11.54 -9.14
C ALA A 33 -2.11 -10.77 -9.95
N GLU A 34 -3.39 -11.07 -9.77
CA GLU A 34 -4.50 -10.38 -10.43
C GLU A 34 -4.56 -8.90 -10.02
N PHE A 35 -4.49 -8.63 -8.73
CA PHE A 35 -4.49 -7.26 -8.21
C PHE A 35 -3.32 -6.44 -8.74
N CYS A 36 -2.12 -6.95 -8.60
CA CYS A 36 -0.92 -6.24 -9.01
C CYS A 36 -0.74 -6.18 -10.52
N GLY A 37 -1.27 -7.16 -11.25
CA GLY A 37 -1.30 -7.17 -12.70
C GLY A 37 -2.05 -5.98 -13.29
N GLN A 38 -3.12 -5.52 -12.64
CA GLN A 38 -3.87 -4.31 -13.02
C GLN A 38 -3.01 -3.05 -13.00
N TYR A 39 -1.94 -3.03 -12.20
CA TYR A 39 -1.01 -1.90 -12.07
C TYR A 39 0.33 -2.15 -12.79
N GLY A 40 0.46 -3.26 -13.52
CA GLY A 40 1.71 -3.64 -14.16
C GLY A 40 2.82 -4.02 -13.17
N MET A 41 2.47 -4.52 -11.99
CA MET A 41 3.39 -4.83 -10.89
C MET A 41 3.34 -6.28 -10.43
N ALA A 42 2.80 -7.21 -11.22
CA ALA A 42 2.61 -8.60 -10.83
C ALA A 42 3.88 -9.27 -10.27
N GLN A 43 5.04 -8.94 -10.83
CA GLN A 43 6.34 -9.49 -10.39
C GLN A 43 6.87 -8.89 -9.08
N LYS A 44 6.29 -7.80 -8.61
CA LYS A 44 6.72 -7.07 -7.40
C LYS A 44 5.76 -7.28 -6.22
N CYS A 45 4.76 -8.14 -6.38
CA CYS A 45 3.77 -8.42 -5.36
C CYS A 45 4.07 -9.70 -4.60
N ILE A 46 3.95 -9.60 -3.28
CA ILE A 46 4.15 -10.70 -2.35
C ILE A 46 2.80 -10.99 -1.67
N PRO A 47 2.24 -12.18 -1.83
CA PRO A 47 1.01 -12.56 -1.17
C PRO A 47 1.23 -12.75 0.34
N ASP A 48 0.32 -12.24 1.14
CA ASP A 48 0.31 -12.40 2.60
C ASP A 48 -1.10 -12.79 3.09
N PRO A 49 -1.60 -13.99 2.75
CA PRO A 49 -2.96 -14.42 3.08
C PRO A 49 -3.21 -14.49 4.58
N LYS A 50 -2.19 -14.77 5.37
CA LYS A 50 -2.27 -14.82 6.83
C LYS A 50 -2.07 -13.46 7.50
N LYS A 51 -1.77 -12.41 6.73
CA LYS A 51 -1.53 -11.04 7.20
C LYS A 51 -0.42 -10.94 8.25
N GLU A 52 0.57 -11.82 8.15
CA GLU A 52 1.69 -11.87 9.09
C GLU A 52 2.58 -10.63 8.98
N THR A 53 2.85 -10.18 7.76
CA THR A 53 3.63 -8.96 7.52
C THR A 53 2.92 -7.74 8.09
N TYR A 54 1.62 -7.62 7.89
CA TYR A 54 0.81 -6.54 8.46
C TYR A 54 0.92 -6.50 9.98
N ARG A 55 0.82 -7.64 10.65
CA ARG A 55 0.99 -7.73 12.11
C ARG A 55 2.40 -7.37 12.57
N LYS A 56 3.42 -7.88 11.87
CA LYS A 56 4.83 -7.60 12.20
C LYS A 56 5.18 -6.12 12.05
N PHE A 57 4.59 -5.42 11.09
CA PHE A 57 4.75 -3.98 10.94
C PHE A 57 3.82 -3.17 11.84
N GLY A 58 2.97 -3.81 12.64
CA GLY A 58 2.06 -3.15 13.57
C GLY A 58 0.99 -2.30 12.88
N LEU A 59 0.49 -2.77 11.74
CA LEU A 59 -0.59 -2.07 11.02
C LEU A 59 -1.92 -2.33 11.73
N ASP A 60 -2.62 -1.23 12.03
CA ASP A 60 -3.89 -1.26 12.75
C ASP A 60 -5.07 -1.61 11.82
N ARG A 61 -6.23 -1.75 12.42
CA ARG A 61 -7.51 -1.93 11.75
C ARG A 61 -8.38 -0.69 11.93
N ALA A 62 -9.04 -0.27 10.85
CA ALA A 62 -10.09 0.73 10.92
C ALA A 62 -11.31 0.19 11.68
N THR A 63 -12.12 1.08 12.23
CA THR A 63 -13.41 0.72 12.79
C THR A 63 -14.50 0.78 11.71
N TRP A 64 -15.57 0.00 11.86
CA TRP A 64 -16.73 0.09 10.99
C TRP A 64 -17.31 1.51 10.94
N GLY A 65 -17.28 2.23 12.08
CA GLY A 65 -17.71 3.63 12.15
C GLY A 65 -16.91 4.54 11.22
N SER A 66 -15.59 4.36 11.13
CA SER A 66 -14.76 5.17 10.24
C SER A 66 -14.97 4.87 8.74
N LEU A 67 -15.48 3.68 8.41
CA LEU A 67 -15.86 3.33 7.05
C LEU A 67 -17.23 3.90 6.66
N LEU A 68 -18.20 3.86 7.59
CA LEU A 68 -19.56 4.35 7.36
C LEU A 68 -19.64 5.88 7.41
N PHE A 69 -18.84 6.49 8.31
CA PHE A 69 -18.78 7.94 8.50
C PHE A 69 -17.34 8.44 8.21
N PRO A 70 -16.90 8.42 6.95
CA PRO A 70 -15.55 8.81 6.60
C PRO A 70 -15.31 10.30 6.87
N SER A 71 -14.10 10.63 7.32
CA SER A 71 -13.66 12.02 7.46
C SER A 71 -13.73 12.77 6.12
N PRO A 72 -13.80 14.12 6.14
CA PRO A 72 -13.79 14.91 4.90
C PRO A 72 -12.62 14.57 3.99
N GLU A 73 -11.41 14.40 4.52
CA GLU A 73 -10.20 14.01 3.79
C GLU A 73 -10.34 12.64 3.11
N LEU A 74 -10.95 11.68 3.80
CA LEU A 74 -11.19 10.35 3.25
C LEU A 74 -12.25 10.39 2.13
N LYS A 75 -13.26 11.24 2.27
CA LYS A 75 -14.27 11.46 1.23
C LYS A 75 -13.65 12.05 -0.04
N GLU A 76 -12.78 13.04 0.12
CA GLU A 76 -12.08 13.69 -0.98
C GLU A 76 -11.19 12.70 -1.73
N ARG A 77 -10.32 11.96 -1.03
CA ARG A 77 -9.47 10.92 -1.63
C ARG A 77 -10.25 9.78 -2.30
N ARG A 78 -11.40 9.40 -1.75
CA ARG A 78 -12.29 8.42 -2.40
C ARG A 78 -12.88 8.96 -3.69
N ARG A 79 -13.20 10.25 -3.74
CA ARG A 79 -13.69 10.93 -4.93
C ARG A 79 -12.60 10.96 -6.01
N ASP A 80 -11.39 11.35 -5.65
CA ASP A 80 -10.24 11.39 -6.55
C ASP A 80 -9.89 10.01 -7.10
N ASN A 81 -9.90 8.98 -6.27
CA ASN A 81 -9.70 7.59 -6.70
C ASN A 81 -10.78 7.10 -7.68
N ARG A 82 -12.04 7.49 -7.50
CA ARG A 82 -13.12 7.17 -8.44
C ARG A 82 -12.94 7.87 -9.78
N THR A 83 -12.54 9.13 -9.75
CA THR A 83 -12.28 9.93 -10.96
C THR A 83 -11.10 9.37 -11.75
N ALA A 84 -10.10 8.82 -11.07
CA ALA A 84 -8.95 8.14 -11.66
C ALA A 84 -9.24 6.68 -12.08
N GLY A 85 -10.46 6.16 -11.92
CA GLY A 85 -10.84 4.79 -12.27
C GLY A 85 -10.47 3.72 -11.24
N PHE A 86 -10.02 4.10 -10.05
CA PHE A 86 -9.58 3.21 -8.97
C PHE A 86 -10.67 2.99 -7.89
N GLY A 87 -11.88 2.67 -8.29
CA GLY A 87 -12.97 2.38 -7.36
C GLY A 87 -12.77 1.06 -6.62
N ILE A 88 -12.96 1.05 -5.29
CA ILE A 88 -13.06 -0.19 -4.52
C ILE A 88 -14.42 -0.82 -4.83
N SER A 89 -14.42 -1.97 -5.50
CA SER A 89 -15.62 -2.78 -5.61
C SER A 89 -15.79 -3.61 -4.35
N ILE A 90 -16.71 -3.18 -3.48
CA ILE A 90 -17.08 -3.91 -2.26
C ILE A 90 -17.53 -5.35 -2.58
N LYS A 91 -18.18 -5.55 -3.74
CA LYS A 91 -18.58 -6.89 -4.19
C LYS A 91 -17.39 -7.82 -4.46
N ASN A 92 -16.29 -7.29 -4.98
CA ASN A 92 -15.08 -8.08 -5.21
C ASN A 92 -14.29 -8.31 -3.91
N SER A 93 -14.31 -7.34 -2.99
CA SER A 93 -13.70 -7.47 -1.67
C SER A 93 -14.39 -8.50 -0.77
N LEU A 94 -15.70 -8.71 -0.94
CA LEU A 94 -16.45 -9.74 -0.21
C LEU A 94 -16.18 -11.16 -0.70
N LYS A 95 -15.67 -11.32 -1.92
CA LYS A 95 -15.29 -12.63 -2.50
C LYS A 95 -13.84 -12.99 -2.22
N SER A 96 -13.00 -12.03 -1.90
CA SER A 96 -11.60 -12.24 -1.59
C SER A 96 -11.39 -12.35 -0.07
N HIS A 97 -10.33 -13.03 0.35
CA HIS A 97 -9.88 -13.09 1.74
C HIS A 97 -9.35 -11.74 2.27
N CYS A 98 -9.73 -10.65 1.61
CA CYS A 98 -9.26 -9.31 1.90
C CYS A 98 -10.00 -8.71 3.10
N ASP A 99 -9.25 -8.36 4.14
CA ASP A 99 -9.77 -7.61 5.29
C ASP A 99 -9.81 -6.11 4.92
N ILE A 100 -11.00 -5.61 4.59
CA ILE A 100 -11.21 -4.20 4.20
C ILE A 100 -10.95 -3.21 5.33
N LEU A 101 -10.89 -3.69 6.57
CA LEU A 101 -10.60 -2.87 7.75
C LEU A 101 -9.10 -2.73 8.00
N LEU A 102 -8.28 -3.57 7.40
CA LEU A 102 -6.84 -3.52 7.60
C LEU A 102 -6.26 -2.27 6.95
N LEU A 103 -5.54 -1.48 7.75
CA LEU A 103 -4.99 -0.21 7.32
C LEU A 103 -3.69 -0.40 6.54
N PRO A 104 -3.42 0.47 5.56
CA PRO A 104 -2.22 0.40 4.74
C PRO A 104 -0.97 0.87 5.49
N GLY A 105 0.19 0.57 4.95
CA GLY A 105 1.47 1.09 5.43
C GLY A 105 2.51 1.10 4.34
N ALA A 106 3.59 1.82 4.58
CA ALA A 106 4.77 1.84 3.73
C ALA A 106 6.02 1.83 4.60
N ALA A 107 7.04 1.10 4.17
CA ALA A 107 8.29 0.98 4.91
C ALA A 107 9.49 0.98 3.98
N ILE A 108 10.62 1.46 4.49
CA ILE A 108 11.93 1.28 3.90
C ILE A 108 12.70 0.32 4.80
N VAL A 109 13.14 -0.78 4.23
CA VAL A 109 13.81 -1.86 4.95
C VAL A 109 15.21 -2.06 4.38
N ALA A 110 16.22 -2.07 5.23
CA ALA A 110 17.59 -2.38 4.83
C ALA A 110 17.78 -3.88 4.59
N LYS A 111 18.83 -4.24 3.86
CA LYS A 111 19.30 -5.62 3.80
C LYS A 111 19.53 -6.14 5.22
N GLY A 112 19.00 -7.31 5.54
CA GLY A 112 19.03 -7.85 6.90
C GLY A 112 17.81 -7.55 7.75
N GLY A 113 16.80 -6.83 7.21
CA GLY A 113 15.48 -6.69 7.83
C GLY A 113 15.33 -5.50 8.78
N LYS A 114 16.35 -4.63 8.92
CA LYS A 114 16.22 -3.41 9.74
C LYS A 114 15.28 -2.42 9.09
N ILE A 115 14.24 -2.01 9.79
CA ILE A 115 13.34 -0.94 9.34
C ILE A 115 14.03 0.41 9.50
N LEU A 116 14.20 1.12 8.40
CA LEU A 116 14.82 2.45 8.36
C LEU A 116 13.78 3.57 8.45
N TRP A 117 12.61 3.33 7.92
CA TRP A 117 11.47 4.23 7.97
C TRP A 117 10.18 3.42 7.87
N LEU A 118 9.14 3.86 8.56
CA LEU A 118 7.84 3.21 8.60
C LEU A 118 6.73 4.26 8.70
N HIS A 119 5.77 4.16 7.80
CA HIS A 119 4.50 4.87 7.85
C HIS A 119 3.38 3.87 8.10
N ARG A 120 2.58 4.11 9.12
CA ARG A 120 1.35 3.36 9.42
C ARG A 120 0.15 4.22 9.10
N GLY A 121 -0.71 3.74 8.21
CA GLY A 121 -1.91 4.45 7.81
C GLY A 121 -2.92 4.56 8.96
N LYS A 122 -3.53 5.74 9.08
CA LYS A 122 -4.59 6.03 10.07
C LYS A 122 -5.99 5.80 9.50
N ASN A 123 -6.10 5.69 8.20
CA ASN A 123 -7.33 5.41 7.47
C ASN A 123 -7.01 4.62 6.17
N PRO A 124 -8.00 4.03 5.50
CA PRO A 124 -7.76 3.20 4.32
C PRO A 124 -7.11 3.91 3.11
N ALA A 125 -7.12 5.23 3.08
CA ALA A 125 -6.50 6.03 2.03
C ALA A 125 -5.17 6.69 2.46
N ASP A 126 -4.72 6.45 3.69
CA ASP A 126 -3.51 7.07 4.25
C ASP A 126 -2.26 6.28 3.83
N LEU A 127 -1.91 6.39 2.56
CA LEU A 127 -0.60 6.02 2.04
C LEU A 127 0.19 7.29 1.72
N PRO A 128 1.48 7.32 2.01
CA PRO A 128 2.32 8.46 1.65
C PRO A 128 2.39 8.60 0.13
N ALA A 129 2.42 9.84 -0.35
CA ALA A 129 2.67 10.12 -1.76
C ALA A 129 4.03 9.55 -2.19
N ALA A 130 4.16 9.16 -3.45
CA ALA A 130 5.37 8.53 -3.95
C ALA A 130 6.62 9.40 -3.76
N GLU A 131 6.48 10.71 -3.92
CA GLU A 131 7.55 11.70 -3.70
C GLU A 131 8.06 11.68 -2.26
N ILE A 132 7.16 11.50 -1.29
CA ILE A 132 7.53 11.39 0.13
C ILE A 132 8.35 10.12 0.36
N VAL A 133 7.95 9.00 -0.24
CA VAL A 133 8.69 7.74 -0.14
C VAL A 133 10.09 7.88 -0.72
N VAL A 134 10.22 8.48 -1.91
CA VAL A 134 11.51 8.74 -2.56
C VAL A 134 12.37 9.69 -1.73
N ALA A 135 11.80 10.75 -1.17
CA ALA A 135 12.52 11.68 -0.31
C ALA A 135 13.03 10.99 0.97
N GLN A 136 12.21 10.14 1.59
CA GLN A 136 12.64 9.35 2.76
C GLN A 136 13.73 8.33 2.39
N ALA A 137 13.63 7.72 1.21
CA ALA A 137 14.66 6.83 0.71
C ALA A 137 16.03 7.55 0.58
N LYS A 138 16.04 8.70 -0.06
CA LYS A 138 17.25 9.54 -0.19
C LYS A 138 17.82 9.93 1.18
N LYS A 139 16.97 10.33 2.10
CA LYS A 139 17.37 10.73 3.47
C LYS A 139 17.95 9.56 4.27
N THR A 140 17.39 8.37 4.14
CA THR A 140 17.86 7.18 4.88
C THR A 140 19.18 6.64 4.33
N LEU A 141 19.41 6.76 3.03
CA LEU A 141 20.66 6.34 2.39
C LEU A 141 21.81 7.33 2.56
N ALA A 142 21.50 8.61 2.81
CA ALA A 142 22.50 9.66 3.06
C ALA A 142 23.12 9.60 4.48
N ARG A 143 22.60 8.73 5.34
CA ARG A 143 23.11 8.48 6.69
C ARG A 143 24.05 7.29 6.73
#